data_7abc47c6aface43fe2278744fb90c322
#
_entry.id   7abc47c6aface43fe2278744fb90c322
#
_cell.length_a   1.000
_cell.length_b   1.000
_cell.length_c   1.000
_cell.angle_alpha   90.00
_cell.angle_beta   90.00
_cell.angle_gamma   90.00
#
_symmetry.space_group_name_H-M   'P 1'
#
loop_
_entity.id
_entity.type
_entity.pdbx_description
1 polymer ?
#
loop_
_entity_poly.entity_id
_entity_poly.type
_entity_poly.pdbx_seq_one_letter_code
_entity_poly.pdbx_strand_id
1 'polypeptide(L)'
;MAAPFINLATKPSPAATVSFSCSVLLPLYIYPLPNAWDRLYTAINTHPTLQFTIIINPNSGPGKSALPDEDYSREITRLNRYPNVCLVGYISVNWCKRDIEKVCKDIDKYAGWGQHGSGELAMRGIFFDESPNHYKPKRKTFMDAADARVKNAVGLMGTRMTIHNPGTVPDPEFACPGPDITTIFETEYKEFKDVEVQKRITNLLRYDRDRCSYMVLSVPRSDVDVLVPELKRRAKYVFVTESRKGWYEKFSDGWERFIEAMARDS
;
A
#
# COMPACT_ATOMS: atom_id res chain seq x y z
N MET A 1 56.72 -13.22 42.47
CA MET A 1 55.28 -13.04 42.78
C MET A 1 54.60 -12.62 41.50
N ALA A 2 53.87 -13.52 40.86
CA ALA A 2 53.15 -13.26 39.62
C ALA A 2 51.67 -12.99 39.96
N ALA A 3 51.13 -11.86 39.48
CA ALA A 3 49.72 -11.49 39.66
C ALA A 3 48.82 -12.28 38.70
N PRO A 4 47.60 -12.66 39.08
CA PRO A 4 46.71 -13.44 38.23
C PRO A 4 46.02 -12.56 37.17
N PHE A 5 46.03 -12.99 35.93
CA PHE A 5 45.24 -12.40 34.84
C PHE A 5 43.75 -12.72 35.05
N ILE A 6 42.94 -11.67 35.24
CA ILE A 6 41.48 -11.75 35.27
C ILE A 6 41.02 -11.76 33.82
N ASN A 7 40.47 -12.90 33.38
CA ASN A 7 39.86 -13.09 32.07
C ASN A 7 38.42 -12.55 32.16
N LEU A 8 38.18 -11.30 31.73
CA LEU A 8 36.85 -10.72 31.56
C LEU A 8 36.23 -11.23 30.25
N ALA A 9 35.50 -12.34 30.35
CA ALA A 9 34.63 -12.79 29.27
C ALA A 9 33.49 -11.77 29.10
N THR A 10 33.63 -10.91 28.11
CA THR A 10 32.53 -10.03 27.67
C THR A 10 31.42 -10.90 27.08
N LYS A 11 30.24 -10.89 27.75
CA LYS A 11 29.02 -11.46 27.18
C LYS A 11 28.75 -10.77 25.83
N PRO A 12 28.43 -11.52 24.77
CA PRO A 12 27.99 -10.88 23.53
C PRO A 12 26.72 -10.06 23.82
N SER A 13 26.76 -8.79 23.43
CA SER A 13 25.59 -7.91 23.44
C SER A 13 24.50 -8.54 22.57
N PRO A 14 23.24 -8.59 23.00
CA PRO A 14 22.16 -9.07 22.15
C PRO A 14 22.15 -8.24 20.85
N ALA A 15 22.19 -8.92 19.70
CA ALA A 15 22.08 -8.27 18.42
C ALA A 15 20.84 -7.38 18.43
N ALA A 16 21.00 -6.10 18.13
CA ALA A 16 19.90 -5.17 18.05
C ALA A 16 18.90 -5.71 17.03
N THR A 17 17.72 -6.06 17.48
CA THR A 17 16.61 -6.45 16.61
C THR A 17 16.27 -5.23 15.75
N VAL A 18 16.54 -5.29 14.46
CA VAL A 18 16.16 -4.22 13.53
C VAL A 18 14.65 -4.26 13.40
N SER A 19 13.96 -3.38 14.11
CA SER A 19 12.51 -3.21 13.96
C SER A 19 12.23 -2.48 12.65
N PHE A 20 11.53 -3.14 11.73
CA PHE A 20 11.12 -2.54 10.48
C PHE A 20 9.73 -1.92 10.64
N SER A 21 9.64 -0.60 10.53
CA SER A 21 8.35 0.08 10.39
C SER A 21 7.65 -0.40 9.11
N CYS A 22 6.43 -0.94 9.26
CA CYS A 22 5.61 -1.42 8.15
C CYS A 22 4.23 -0.79 8.17
N SER A 23 3.57 -0.73 7.00
CA SER A 23 2.21 -0.26 6.81
C SER A 23 1.36 -1.35 6.17
N VAL A 24 0.13 -1.50 6.63
CA VAL A 24 -0.88 -2.26 5.90
C VAL A 24 -1.28 -1.43 4.67
N LEU A 25 -1.12 -1.99 3.46
CA LEU A 25 -1.66 -1.39 2.23
C LEU A 25 -3.00 -2.06 1.94
N LEU A 26 -4.10 -1.40 2.28
CA LEU A 26 -5.43 -1.98 2.21
C LEU A 26 -6.23 -1.47 1.00
N PRO A 27 -6.46 -2.30 -0.05
CA PRO A 27 -7.48 -1.99 -1.03
C PRO A 27 -8.87 -2.16 -0.41
N LEU A 28 -9.50 -1.05 -0.07
CA LEU A 28 -10.81 -1.04 0.60
C LEU A 28 -11.92 -0.81 -0.43
N TYR A 29 -12.28 -1.87 -1.16
CA TYR A 29 -13.32 -1.81 -2.19
C TYR A 29 -14.71 -2.25 -1.66
N ILE A 30 -14.84 -2.27 -0.34
CA ILE A 30 -16.10 -2.51 0.37
C ILE A 30 -16.87 -1.19 0.41
N TYR A 31 -18.10 -1.19 -0.14
CA TYR A 31 -18.95 0.00 -0.02
C TYR A 31 -19.28 0.29 1.46
N PRO A 32 -19.17 1.54 1.94
CA PRO A 32 -19.26 1.90 3.35
C PRO A 32 -20.69 1.98 3.89
N LEU A 33 -21.46 0.88 3.74
CA LEU A 33 -22.72 0.74 4.46
C LEU A 33 -22.50 0.82 5.98
N PRO A 34 -23.54 1.10 6.78
CA PRO A 34 -23.42 1.08 8.23
C PRO A 34 -22.76 -0.21 8.74
N ASN A 35 -21.72 -0.07 9.57
CA ASN A 35 -20.92 -1.14 10.17
C ASN A 35 -20.01 -1.94 9.18
N ALA A 36 -20.05 -1.65 7.88
CA ALA A 36 -19.26 -2.42 6.90
C ALA A 36 -17.73 -2.32 7.16
N TRP A 37 -17.27 -1.23 7.77
CA TRP A 37 -15.85 -1.01 8.08
C TRP A 37 -15.50 -1.17 9.57
N ASP A 38 -16.38 -1.74 10.40
CA ASP A 38 -16.13 -1.89 11.84
C ASP A 38 -14.89 -2.73 12.15
N ARG A 39 -14.62 -3.79 11.37
CA ARG A 39 -13.40 -4.59 11.54
C ARG A 39 -12.13 -3.79 11.26
N LEU A 40 -12.16 -2.84 10.33
CA LEU A 40 -11.06 -1.91 10.07
C LEU A 40 -10.87 -0.97 11.26
N TYR A 41 -11.95 -0.36 11.76
CA TYR A 41 -11.86 0.53 12.92
C TYR A 41 -11.36 -0.18 14.17
N THR A 42 -11.80 -1.44 14.38
CA THR A 42 -11.27 -2.28 15.46
C THR A 42 -9.75 -2.45 15.32
N ALA A 43 -9.26 -2.79 14.12
CA ALA A 43 -7.83 -2.95 13.86
C ALA A 43 -7.03 -1.65 14.11
N ILE A 44 -7.52 -0.51 13.60
CA ILE A 44 -6.88 0.80 13.76
C ILE A 44 -6.77 1.19 15.25
N ASN A 45 -7.84 0.98 16.03
CA ASN A 45 -7.88 1.34 17.43
C ASN A 45 -7.07 0.39 18.32
N THR A 46 -7.07 -0.91 18.01
CA THR A 46 -6.33 -1.93 18.79
C THR A 46 -4.82 -1.82 18.56
N HIS A 47 -4.40 -1.35 17.38
CA HIS A 47 -2.99 -1.24 17.00
C HIS A 47 -2.61 0.20 16.60
N PRO A 48 -2.57 1.16 17.54
CA PRO A 48 -2.37 2.58 17.24
C PRO A 48 -0.99 2.91 16.67
N THR A 49 -0.01 2.03 16.83
CA THR A 49 1.34 2.18 16.25
C THR A 49 1.46 1.59 14.83
N LEU A 50 0.56 0.68 14.46
CA LEU A 50 0.51 0.11 13.11
C LEU A 50 -0.04 1.15 12.13
N GLN A 51 0.68 1.38 11.05
CA GLN A 51 0.27 2.33 10.01
C GLN A 51 -0.64 1.64 8.98
N PHE A 52 -1.67 2.36 8.53
CA PHE A 52 -2.60 1.91 7.50
C PHE A 52 -2.59 2.88 6.33
N THR A 53 -2.22 2.40 5.15
CA THR A 53 -2.41 3.10 3.88
C THR A 53 -3.62 2.49 3.19
N ILE A 54 -4.71 3.24 3.13
CA ILE A 54 -6.02 2.72 2.68
C ILE A 54 -6.36 3.30 1.31
N ILE A 55 -6.65 2.41 0.36
CA ILE A 55 -6.99 2.78 -1.01
C ILE A 55 -8.52 2.92 -1.10
N ILE A 56 -8.98 4.14 -1.34
CA ILE A 56 -10.40 4.50 -1.46
C ILE A 56 -10.81 4.44 -2.93
N ASN A 57 -11.77 3.57 -3.24
CA ASN A 57 -12.25 3.32 -4.59
C ASN A 57 -13.78 3.35 -4.69
N PRO A 58 -14.40 4.52 -4.76
CA PRO A 58 -15.87 4.62 -4.80
C PRO A 58 -16.51 4.00 -6.05
N ASN A 59 -15.86 4.14 -7.21
CA ASN A 59 -16.43 3.66 -8.48
C ASN A 59 -15.34 3.51 -9.56
N SER A 60 -14.40 2.58 -9.36
CA SER A 60 -13.20 2.43 -10.21
C SER A 60 -12.47 3.77 -10.44
N GLY A 61 -12.42 4.59 -9.39
CA GLY A 61 -11.95 5.96 -9.35
C GLY A 61 -12.82 6.82 -8.44
N PRO A 62 -12.73 8.15 -8.54
CA PRO A 62 -13.46 9.10 -7.67
C PRO A 62 -14.97 9.17 -7.95
N GLY A 63 -15.47 8.43 -8.95
CA GLY A 63 -16.86 8.46 -9.36
C GLY A 63 -17.21 9.63 -10.30
N LYS A 64 -18.51 9.78 -10.61
CA LYS A 64 -18.99 10.81 -11.55
C LYS A 64 -19.20 12.17 -10.90
N SER A 65 -19.67 12.21 -9.67
CA SER A 65 -19.96 13.43 -8.91
C SER A 65 -18.70 14.18 -8.53
N ALA A 66 -18.83 15.47 -8.21
CA ALA A 66 -17.72 16.30 -7.75
C ALA A 66 -17.19 15.83 -6.38
N LEU A 67 -18.10 15.41 -5.50
CA LEU A 67 -17.81 14.87 -4.17
C LEU A 67 -18.24 13.39 -4.10
N PRO A 68 -17.68 12.60 -3.17
CA PRO A 68 -18.18 11.27 -2.89
C PRO A 68 -19.61 11.35 -2.34
N ASP A 69 -20.33 10.22 -2.38
CA ASP A 69 -21.64 10.13 -1.76
C ASP A 69 -21.59 10.30 -0.21
N GLU A 70 -22.74 10.32 0.42
CA GLU A 70 -22.84 10.57 1.87
C GLU A 70 -22.15 9.47 2.70
N ASP A 71 -22.25 8.21 2.28
CA ASP A 71 -21.64 7.10 2.99
C ASP A 71 -20.12 7.16 2.92
N TYR A 72 -19.55 7.37 1.73
CA TYR A 72 -18.11 7.59 1.59
C TYR A 72 -17.64 8.86 2.30
N SER A 73 -18.39 9.97 2.19
CA SER A 73 -18.04 11.24 2.86
C SER A 73 -17.96 11.08 4.37
N ARG A 74 -18.93 10.38 4.97
CA ARG A 74 -18.95 10.06 6.40
C ARG A 74 -17.72 9.26 6.82
N GLU A 75 -17.43 8.18 6.11
CA GLU A 75 -16.36 7.26 6.50
C GLU A 75 -14.96 7.80 6.18
N ILE A 76 -14.76 8.53 5.07
CA ILE A 76 -13.50 9.22 4.76
C ILE A 76 -13.20 10.26 5.85
N THR A 77 -14.18 11.08 6.23
CA THR A 77 -14.05 12.04 7.33
C THR A 77 -13.65 11.35 8.64
N ARG A 78 -14.27 10.22 8.94
CA ARG A 78 -13.95 9.44 10.15
C ARG A 78 -12.53 8.87 10.10
N LEU A 79 -12.11 8.28 8.99
CA LEU A 79 -10.76 7.71 8.80
C LEU A 79 -9.67 8.79 8.88
N ASN A 80 -9.90 9.99 8.34
CA ASN A 80 -8.92 11.08 8.38
C ASN A 80 -8.63 11.61 9.80
N ARG A 81 -9.43 11.25 10.81
CA ARG A 81 -9.18 11.61 12.22
C ARG A 81 -8.14 10.71 12.90
N TYR A 82 -7.79 9.58 12.31
CA TYR A 82 -6.83 8.65 12.88
C TYR A 82 -5.40 9.00 12.45
N PRO A 83 -4.46 9.22 13.40
CA PRO A 83 -3.09 9.64 13.07
C PRO A 83 -2.28 8.54 12.37
N ASN A 84 -2.68 7.28 12.54
CA ASN A 84 -2.05 6.12 11.92
C ASN A 84 -2.71 5.69 10.60
N VAL A 85 -3.55 6.55 10.01
CA VAL A 85 -4.23 6.31 8.73
C VAL A 85 -3.77 7.29 7.65
N CYS A 86 -3.45 6.77 6.48
CA CYS A 86 -3.14 7.50 5.26
C CYS A 86 -4.13 7.07 4.16
N LEU A 87 -4.94 7.98 3.65
CA LEU A 87 -5.90 7.71 2.59
C LEU A 87 -5.31 8.06 1.22
N VAL A 88 -5.43 7.15 0.26
CA VAL A 88 -5.06 7.38 -1.14
C VAL A 88 -6.23 7.04 -2.06
N GLY A 89 -6.42 7.84 -3.11
CA GLY A 89 -7.49 7.59 -4.09
C GLY A 89 -7.06 6.56 -5.13
N TYR A 90 -7.98 5.69 -5.53
CA TYR A 90 -7.79 4.73 -6.61
C TYR A 90 -7.97 5.36 -7.99
N ILE A 91 -7.09 5.08 -8.93
CA ILE A 91 -7.26 5.40 -10.36
C ILE A 91 -6.68 4.26 -11.20
N SER A 92 -7.51 3.61 -12.05
CA SER A 92 -6.98 2.72 -13.09
C SER A 92 -6.35 3.54 -14.22
N VAL A 93 -5.16 3.18 -14.65
CA VAL A 93 -4.51 3.75 -15.86
C VAL A 93 -4.60 2.80 -17.07
N ASN A 94 -5.15 1.60 -16.88
CA ASN A 94 -5.35 0.58 -17.93
C ASN A 94 -4.09 0.42 -18.81
N TRP A 95 -2.94 0.13 -18.17
CA TRP A 95 -1.64 -0.02 -18.85
C TRP A 95 -1.27 1.15 -19.79
N CYS A 96 -1.66 2.39 -19.39
CA CYS A 96 -1.54 3.63 -20.17
C CYS A 96 -2.37 3.61 -21.48
N LYS A 97 -3.47 2.87 -21.51
CA LYS A 97 -4.43 2.91 -22.63
C LYS A 97 -5.52 3.98 -22.43
N ARG A 98 -5.71 4.44 -21.20
CA ARG A 98 -6.59 5.60 -20.92
C ARG A 98 -5.97 6.87 -21.46
N ASP A 99 -6.84 7.84 -21.75
CA ASP A 99 -6.42 9.20 -22.04
C ASP A 99 -5.84 9.84 -20.77
N ILE A 100 -4.64 10.44 -20.88
CA ILE A 100 -3.96 11.11 -19.76
C ILE A 100 -4.80 12.26 -19.19
N GLU A 101 -5.52 13.00 -20.03
CA GLU A 101 -6.39 14.08 -19.58
C GLU A 101 -7.52 13.57 -18.68
N LYS A 102 -8.06 12.38 -18.96
CA LYS A 102 -9.08 11.74 -18.11
C LYS A 102 -8.48 11.30 -16.77
N VAL A 103 -7.27 10.78 -16.78
CA VAL A 103 -6.54 10.43 -15.54
C VAL A 103 -6.26 11.68 -14.71
N CYS A 104 -5.81 12.77 -15.35
CA CYS A 104 -5.61 14.04 -14.67
C CYS A 104 -6.91 14.60 -14.08
N LYS A 105 -8.04 14.49 -14.77
CA LYS A 105 -9.36 14.90 -14.24
C LYS A 105 -9.76 14.07 -13.00
N ASP A 106 -9.46 12.78 -12.96
CA ASP A 106 -9.70 11.95 -11.78
C ASP A 106 -8.81 12.38 -10.60
N ILE A 107 -7.53 12.70 -10.85
CA ILE A 107 -6.61 13.26 -9.84
C ILE A 107 -7.16 14.56 -9.28
N ASP A 108 -7.58 15.48 -10.17
CA ASP A 108 -8.13 16.79 -9.80
C ASP A 108 -9.40 16.66 -8.97
N LYS A 109 -10.22 15.65 -9.25
CA LYS A 109 -11.43 15.40 -8.49
C LYS A 109 -11.09 14.96 -7.06
N TYR A 110 -10.15 14.01 -6.87
CA TYR A 110 -9.67 13.67 -5.53
C TYR A 110 -9.04 14.86 -4.80
N ALA A 111 -8.30 15.70 -5.52
CA ALA A 111 -7.77 16.94 -4.96
C ALA A 111 -8.88 17.93 -4.54
N GLY A 112 -9.94 18.03 -5.36
CA GLY A 112 -11.12 18.84 -5.04
C GLY A 112 -11.82 18.41 -3.75
N TRP A 113 -11.79 17.12 -3.39
CA TRP A 113 -12.34 16.66 -2.12
C TRP A 113 -11.64 17.31 -0.92
N GLY A 114 -10.31 17.45 -0.98
CA GLY A 114 -9.55 18.09 0.08
C GLY A 114 -9.68 19.61 0.14
N GLN A 115 -10.28 20.22 -0.88
CA GLN A 115 -10.59 21.67 -0.88
C GLN A 115 -12.02 21.95 -0.39
N HIS A 116 -12.84 20.91 -0.19
CA HIS A 116 -14.20 21.03 0.31
C HIS A 116 -14.20 21.12 1.83
N GLY A 117 -15.02 22.04 2.37
CA GLY A 117 -15.11 22.26 3.81
C GLY A 117 -13.78 22.62 4.45
N SER A 118 -13.43 21.99 5.56
CA SER A 118 -12.14 22.14 6.26
C SER A 118 -11.09 21.08 5.85
N GLY A 119 -11.31 20.37 4.74
CA GLY A 119 -10.37 19.37 4.22
C GLY A 119 -10.55 17.96 4.81
N GLU A 120 -11.69 17.70 5.42
CA GLU A 120 -11.97 16.38 6.07
C GLU A 120 -12.01 15.23 5.07
N LEU A 121 -12.26 15.52 3.78
CA LEU A 121 -12.30 14.52 2.71
C LEU A 121 -10.96 14.37 1.98
N ALA A 122 -9.88 14.98 2.47
CA ALA A 122 -8.61 15.02 1.78
C ALA A 122 -7.97 13.63 1.63
N MET A 123 -7.49 13.34 0.41
CA MET A 123 -6.57 12.24 0.13
C MET A 123 -5.13 12.71 0.32
N ARG A 124 -4.23 11.77 0.65
CA ARG A 124 -2.78 12.04 0.80
C ARG A 124 -1.97 11.57 -0.39
N GLY A 125 -2.62 11.00 -1.40
CA GLY A 125 -1.98 10.50 -2.61
C GLY A 125 -2.93 9.74 -3.52
N ILE A 126 -2.34 9.11 -4.55
CA ILE A 126 -3.07 8.32 -5.55
C ILE A 126 -2.39 6.96 -5.72
N PHE A 127 -3.23 5.93 -5.77
CA PHE A 127 -2.87 4.57 -6.16
C PHE A 127 -3.27 4.38 -7.62
N PHE A 128 -2.25 4.23 -8.49
CA PHE A 128 -2.44 3.97 -9.92
C PHE A 128 -2.45 2.48 -10.19
N ASP A 129 -3.63 1.93 -10.37
CA ASP A 129 -3.81 0.53 -10.70
C ASP A 129 -3.63 0.26 -12.19
N GLU A 130 -3.34 -1.00 -12.53
CA GLU A 130 -3.03 -1.42 -13.90
C GLU A 130 -1.88 -0.61 -14.52
N SER A 131 -0.88 -0.27 -13.71
CA SER A 131 0.32 0.43 -14.17
C SER A 131 1.15 -0.45 -15.10
N PRO A 132 1.85 0.11 -16.09
CA PRO A 132 2.64 -0.69 -17.01
C PRO A 132 3.88 -1.28 -16.32
N ASN A 133 4.18 -2.54 -16.63
CA ASN A 133 5.41 -3.21 -16.20
C ASN A 133 6.50 -3.22 -17.28
N HIS A 134 6.12 -3.17 -18.56
CA HIS A 134 7.08 -3.13 -19.67
C HIS A 134 7.28 -1.72 -20.19
N TYR A 135 8.54 -1.30 -20.20
CA TYR A 135 8.94 0.01 -20.67
C TYR A 135 8.60 0.24 -22.14
N LYS A 136 8.05 1.42 -22.39
CA LYS A 136 7.96 2.09 -23.68
C LYS A 136 8.04 3.59 -23.39
N PRO A 137 8.76 4.39 -24.21
CA PRO A 137 8.87 5.84 -23.98
C PRO A 137 7.52 6.53 -23.71
N LYS A 138 6.51 6.21 -24.53
CA LYS A 138 5.15 6.77 -24.34
C LYS A 138 4.50 6.40 -23.00
N ARG A 139 4.74 5.17 -22.49
CA ARG A 139 4.21 4.74 -21.19
C ARG A 139 4.92 5.47 -20.05
N LYS A 140 6.24 5.63 -20.15
CA LYS A 140 7.01 6.40 -19.17
C LYS A 140 6.53 7.85 -19.12
N THR A 141 6.45 8.52 -20.27
CA THR A 141 5.94 9.90 -20.36
C THR A 141 4.54 10.03 -19.76
N PHE A 142 3.66 9.05 -19.99
CA PHE A 142 2.32 9.03 -19.41
C PHE A 142 2.35 8.95 -17.87
N MET A 143 3.12 8.01 -17.32
CA MET A 143 3.20 7.84 -15.86
C MET A 143 3.88 9.03 -15.19
N ASP A 144 4.94 9.59 -15.80
CA ASP A 144 5.60 10.79 -15.30
C ASP A 144 4.67 12.00 -15.27
N ALA A 145 3.80 12.14 -16.29
CA ALA A 145 2.80 13.20 -16.32
C ALA A 145 1.74 13.02 -15.23
N ALA A 146 1.29 11.78 -14.98
CA ALA A 146 0.36 11.46 -13.91
C ALA A 146 0.98 11.74 -12.52
N ASP A 147 2.21 11.30 -12.28
CA ASP A 147 2.95 11.57 -11.04
C ASP A 147 3.13 13.07 -10.81
N ALA A 148 3.57 13.80 -11.83
CA ALA A 148 3.71 15.25 -11.76
C ALA A 148 2.38 15.95 -11.44
N ARG A 149 1.26 15.46 -12.01
CA ARG A 149 -0.07 15.98 -11.68
C ARG A 149 -0.41 15.79 -10.21
N VAL A 150 -0.17 14.61 -9.64
CA VAL A 150 -0.38 14.33 -8.21
C VAL A 150 0.47 15.25 -7.33
N LYS A 151 1.78 15.36 -7.64
CA LYS A 151 2.72 16.20 -6.86
C LYS A 151 2.33 17.68 -6.85
N ASN A 152 1.68 18.16 -7.90
CA ASN A 152 1.25 19.55 -8.04
C ASN A 152 -0.23 19.79 -7.68
N ALA A 153 -1.01 18.74 -7.38
CA ALA A 153 -2.44 18.87 -7.11
C ALA A 153 -2.70 19.54 -5.76
N VAL A 154 -3.25 20.76 -5.80
CA VAL A 154 -3.67 21.50 -4.60
C VAL A 154 -4.93 20.84 -4.04
N GLY A 155 -4.89 20.48 -2.74
CA GLY A 155 -5.97 19.75 -2.05
C GLY A 155 -5.63 18.31 -1.74
N LEU A 156 -4.65 17.69 -2.41
CA LEU A 156 -4.00 16.51 -1.87
C LEU A 156 -3.05 16.91 -0.74
N MET A 157 -3.11 16.20 0.39
CA MET A 157 -2.34 16.52 1.59
C MET A 157 -1.04 15.74 1.73
N GLY A 158 -0.18 16.15 2.66
CA GLY A 158 1.08 15.48 2.98
C GLY A 158 2.05 15.45 1.81
N THR A 159 2.70 14.31 1.57
CA THR A 159 3.74 14.14 0.52
C THR A 159 3.13 14.00 -0.88
N ARG A 160 1.81 13.96 -0.99
CA ARG A 160 1.10 13.68 -2.25
C ARG A 160 1.63 12.40 -2.89
N MET A 161 1.51 11.32 -2.12
CA MET A 161 2.08 10.01 -2.42
C MET A 161 1.58 9.47 -3.76
N THR A 162 2.49 8.88 -4.55
CA THR A 162 2.15 8.12 -5.74
C THR A 162 2.50 6.65 -5.54
N ILE A 163 1.55 5.76 -5.80
CA ILE A 163 1.73 4.31 -5.72
C ILE A 163 1.40 3.74 -7.10
N HIS A 164 2.35 3.05 -7.72
CA HIS A 164 2.11 2.33 -8.96
C HIS A 164 1.89 0.86 -8.69
N ASN A 165 0.84 0.30 -9.29
CA ASN A 165 0.55 -1.12 -9.22
C ASN A 165 0.67 -1.80 -10.58
N PRO A 166 1.86 -2.24 -10.99
CA PRO A 166 2.04 -3.13 -12.13
C PRO A 166 1.79 -4.60 -11.81
N GLY A 167 1.54 -4.96 -10.53
CA GLY A 167 1.35 -6.34 -10.06
C GLY A 167 2.60 -7.23 -10.11
N THR A 168 3.70 -6.71 -10.63
CA THR A 168 5.00 -7.41 -10.79
C THR A 168 6.13 -6.39 -10.78
N VAL A 169 7.39 -6.85 -10.69
CA VAL A 169 8.55 -5.96 -10.83
C VAL A 169 8.57 -5.35 -12.23
N PRO A 170 8.46 -4.03 -12.38
CA PRO A 170 8.49 -3.38 -13.68
C PRO A 170 9.93 -3.20 -14.19
N ASP A 171 10.06 -2.87 -15.48
CA ASP A 171 11.34 -2.54 -16.09
C ASP A 171 11.99 -1.36 -15.35
N PRO A 172 13.35 -1.34 -15.22
CA PRO A 172 14.07 -0.41 -14.35
C PRO A 172 13.91 1.07 -14.74
N GLU A 173 13.54 1.37 -15.98
CA GLU A 173 13.28 2.72 -16.44
C GLU A 173 12.11 3.40 -15.72
N PHE A 174 11.20 2.61 -15.11
CA PHE A 174 10.13 3.16 -14.27
C PHE A 174 10.59 3.56 -12.86
N ALA A 175 11.82 3.21 -12.46
CA ALA A 175 12.33 3.49 -11.12
C ALA A 175 12.88 4.91 -10.94
N CYS A 176 13.35 5.58 -12.04
CA CYS A 176 14.02 6.88 -11.93
C CYS A 176 13.72 7.82 -13.13
N PRO A 177 13.03 8.96 -12.93
CA PRO A 177 12.18 9.19 -11.77
C PRO A 177 11.05 8.16 -11.71
N GLY A 178 10.51 7.89 -10.54
CA GLY A 178 9.46 6.89 -10.37
C GLY A 178 8.54 7.25 -9.22
N PRO A 179 7.52 6.42 -8.94
CA PRO A 179 6.57 6.65 -7.87
C PRO A 179 7.25 6.56 -6.49
N ASP A 180 6.57 7.02 -5.45
CA ASP A 180 7.03 6.81 -4.08
C ASP A 180 7.03 5.33 -3.71
N ILE A 181 6.04 4.57 -4.21
CA ILE A 181 5.85 3.15 -3.91
C ILE A 181 5.51 2.38 -5.20
N THR A 182 6.06 1.19 -5.34
CA THR A 182 5.74 0.25 -6.41
C THR A 182 5.25 -1.07 -5.84
N THR A 183 4.07 -1.54 -6.26
CA THR A 183 3.59 -2.88 -5.96
C THR A 183 4.34 -3.87 -6.85
N ILE A 184 5.31 -4.56 -6.28
CA ILE A 184 6.21 -5.46 -7.00
C ILE A 184 5.69 -6.90 -7.06
N PHE A 185 4.58 -7.17 -6.38
CA PHE A 185 3.87 -8.43 -6.43
C PHE A 185 2.41 -8.25 -6.02
N GLU A 186 1.48 -8.64 -6.89
CA GLU A 186 0.05 -8.75 -6.61
C GLU A 186 -0.51 -9.95 -7.35
N THR A 187 -0.55 -11.10 -6.67
CA THR A 187 -1.23 -12.30 -7.19
C THR A 187 -1.40 -13.35 -6.08
N GLU A 188 -1.87 -14.54 -6.42
CA GLU A 188 -2.14 -15.61 -5.48
C GLU A 188 -0.88 -16.16 -4.82
N TYR A 189 -1.02 -16.65 -3.60
CA TYR A 189 0.06 -17.26 -2.81
C TYR A 189 0.77 -18.40 -3.54
N LYS A 190 0.04 -19.17 -4.33
CA LYS A 190 0.62 -20.24 -5.16
C LYS A 190 1.71 -19.71 -6.08
N GLU A 191 1.44 -18.57 -6.76
CA GLU A 191 2.42 -17.92 -7.62
C GLU A 191 3.58 -17.31 -6.82
N PHE A 192 3.29 -16.76 -5.62
CA PHE A 192 4.34 -16.27 -4.73
C PHE A 192 5.35 -17.37 -4.36
N LYS A 193 4.90 -18.61 -4.18
CA LYS A 193 5.76 -19.78 -3.85
C LYS A 193 6.52 -20.32 -5.04
N ASP A 194 6.22 -19.89 -6.25
CA ASP A 194 6.91 -20.35 -7.45
C ASP A 194 8.37 -19.87 -7.47
N VAL A 195 9.31 -20.83 -7.69
CA VAL A 195 10.75 -20.57 -7.63
C VAL A 195 11.21 -19.59 -8.72
N GLU A 196 10.63 -19.67 -9.92
CA GLU A 196 10.99 -18.79 -11.02
C GLU A 196 10.47 -17.37 -10.81
N VAL A 197 9.30 -17.24 -10.19
CA VAL A 197 8.77 -15.93 -9.76
C VAL A 197 9.69 -15.30 -8.72
N GLN A 198 10.13 -16.06 -7.70
CA GLN A 198 11.05 -15.57 -6.67
C GLN A 198 12.42 -15.18 -7.25
N LYS A 199 12.98 -15.98 -8.15
CA LYS A 199 14.21 -15.64 -8.87
C LYS A 199 14.05 -14.34 -9.68
N ARG A 200 12.94 -14.20 -10.40
CA ARG A 200 12.66 -12.98 -11.18
C ARG A 200 12.59 -11.74 -10.29
N ILE A 201 11.86 -11.81 -9.18
CA ILE A 201 11.79 -10.70 -8.22
C ILE A 201 13.20 -10.35 -7.74
N THR A 202 13.98 -11.31 -7.28
CA THR A 202 15.35 -11.09 -6.78
C THR A 202 16.27 -10.47 -7.83
N ASN A 203 16.19 -10.92 -9.08
CA ASN A 203 17.07 -10.47 -10.15
C ASN A 203 16.71 -9.08 -10.71
N LEU A 204 15.41 -8.75 -10.74
CA LEU A 204 14.92 -7.52 -11.37
C LEU A 204 14.67 -6.38 -10.39
N LEU A 205 14.51 -6.68 -9.08
CA LEU A 205 14.20 -5.66 -8.11
C LEU A 205 15.31 -4.60 -8.00
N ARG A 206 14.96 -3.33 -8.22
CA ARG A 206 15.86 -2.16 -8.15
C ARG A 206 15.36 -1.09 -7.18
N TYR A 207 14.41 -1.46 -6.33
CA TYR A 207 13.80 -0.55 -5.37
C TYR A 207 14.25 -0.91 -3.97
N ASP A 208 14.47 0.11 -3.16
CA ASP A 208 14.63 -0.07 -1.73
C ASP A 208 13.35 -0.63 -1.10
N ARG A 209 13.52 -1.38 -0.02
CA ARG A 209 12.41 -1.97 0.75
C ARG A 209 11.28 -0.96 1.02
N ASP A 210 11.63 0.27 1.39
CA ASP A 210 10.66 1.31 1.78
C ASP A 210 9.83 1.85 0.60
N ARG A 211 10.24 1.52 -0.63
CA ARG A 211 9.51 1.82 -1.87
C ARG A 211 8.75 0.63 -2.45
N CYS A 212 8.73 -0.50 -1.75
CA CYS A 212 8.09 -1.72 -2.23
C CYS A 212 6.78 -2.00 -1.49
N SER A 213 5.81 -2.57 -2.24
CA SER A 213 4.67 -3.25 -1.65
C SER A 213 4.47 -4.66 -2.21
N TYR A 214 3.94 -5.54 -1.35
CA TYR A 214 3.46 -6.87 -1.71
C TYR A 214 1.99 -7.01 -1.34
N MET A 215 1.21 -7.56 -2.27
CA MET A 215 -0.18 -7.92 -2.08
C MET A 215 -0.34 -9.40 -2.41
N VAL A 216 -0.42 -10.26 -1.38
CA VAL A 216 -0.46 -11.71 -1.55
C VAL A 216 -1.86 -12.23 -1.23
N LEU A 217 -2.47 -12.86 -2.22
CA LEU A 217 -3.86 -13.25 -2.22
C LEU A 217 -4.01 -14.76 -2.00
N SER A 218 -5.18 -15.19 -1.52
CA SER A 218 -5.50 -16.62 -1.34
C SER A 218 -4.49 -17.37 -0.43
N VAL A 219 -3.96 -16.68 0.59
CA VAL A 219 -2.97 -17.25 1.51
C VAL A 219 -3.65 -18.22 2.46
N PRO A 220 -3.19 -19.47 2.61
CA PRO A 220 -3.70 -20.37 3.64
C PRO A 220 -3.52 -19.77 5.04
N ARG A 221 -4.53 -19.90 5.88
CA ARG A 221 -4.53 -19.34 7.24
C ARG A 221 -3.33 -19.79 8.08
N SER A 222 -2.87 -21.04 7.90
CA SER A 222 -1.69 -21.57 8.56
C SER A 222 -0.40 -20.83 8.23
N ASP A 223 -0.34 -20.22 7.04
CA ASP A 223 0.90 -19.69 6.48
C ASP A 223 1.07 -18.19 6.75
N VAL A 224 0.01 -17.50 7.21
CA VAL A 224 0.02 -16.05 7.47
C VAL A 224 1.12 -15.64 8.44
N ASP A 225 1.28 -16.36 9.56
CA ASP A 225 2.26 -16.03 10.61
C ASP A 225 3.73 -16.23 10.17
N VAL A 226 3.97 -17.01 9.14
CA VAL A 226 5.31 -17.20 8.55
C VAL A 226 5.53 -16.22 7.41
N LEU A 227 4.51 -16.01 6.57
CA LEU A 227 4.60 -15.17 5.38
C LEU A 227 4.73 -13.69 5.73
N VAL A 228 3.91 -13.18 6.66
CA VAL A 228 3.90 -11.74 6.96
C VAL A 228 5.26 -11.23 7.46
N PRO A 229 5.97 -11.88 8.42
CA PRO A 229 7.32 -11.49 8.79
C PRO A 229 8.32 -11.53 7.62
N GLU A 230 8.17 -12.49 6.70
CA GLU A 230 9.00 -12.55 5.48
C GLU A 230 8.74 -11.32 4.58
N LEU A 231 7.48 -10.99 4.33
CA LEU A 231 7.11 -9.83 3.51
C LEU A 231 7.56 -8.50 4.15
N LYS A 232 7.44 -8.36 5.48
CA LYS A 232 7.91 -7.18 6.23
C LYS A 232 9.40 -6.92 6.05
N ARG A 233 10.23 -7.95 5.88
CA ARG A 233 11.66 -7.77 5.55
C ARG A 233 11.89 -7.32 4.12
N ARG A 234 10.95 -7.61 3.19
CA ARG A 234 11.10 -7.32 1.75
C ARG A 234 10.46 -6.01 1.34
N ALA A 235 9.43 -5.55 2.05
CA ALA A 235 8.70 -4.34 1.72
C ALA A 235 8.17 -3.63 2.96
N LYS A 236 7.96 -2.33 2.83
CA LYS A 236 7.32 -1.51 3.85
C LYS A 236 5.80 -1.64 3.83
N TYR A 237 5.21 -1.90 2.67
CA TYR A 237 3.77 -1.95 2.48
C TYR A 237 3.33 -3.37 2.16
N VAL A 238 2.41 -3.90 2.96
CA VAL A 238 2.01 -5.31 2.86
C VAL A 238 0.49 -5.44 2.95
N PHE A 239 -0.07 -6.27 2.08
CA PHE A 239 -1.42 -6.78 2.19
C PHE A 239 -1.43 -8.30 2.01
N VAL A 240 -2.18 -9.00 2.87
CA VAL A 240 -2.36 -10.46 2.80
C VAL A 240 -3.82 -10.77 3.06
N THR A 241 -4.41 -11.64 2.24
CA THR A 241 -5.77 -12.11 2.43
C THR A 241 -5.91 -13.62 2.17
N GLU A 242 -6.74 -14.28 2.98
CA GLU A 242 -7.16 -15.68 2.78
C GLU A 242 -8.24 -15.81 1.69
N SER A 243 -8.92 -14.70 1.33
CA SER A 243 -10.02 -14.73 0.36
C SER A 243 -9.56 -15.30 -0.97
N ARG A 244 -10.37 -16.21 -1.52
CA ARG A 244 -10.12 -16.81 -2.85
C ARG A 244 -10.89 -16.10 -3.97
N LYS A 245 -11.84 -15.23 -3.60
CA LYS A 245 -12.67 -14.42 -4.51
C LYS A 245 -13.06 -13.13 -3.82
N GLY A 246 -13.22 -12.04 -4.57
CA GLY A 246 -13.58 -10.74 -4.01
C GLY A 246 -12.56 -10.29 -2.98
N TRP A 247 -11.29 -10.37 -3.31
CA TRP A 247 -10.16 -10.19 -2.38
C TRP A 247 -10.19 -8.85 -1.64
N TYR A 248 -10.83 -7.86 -2.23
CA TYR A 248 -10.89 -6.47 -1.74
C TYR A 248 -12.30 -6.00 -1.39
N GLU A 249 -13.31 -6.85 -1.66
CA GLU A 249 -14.74 -6.53 -1.52
C GLU A 249 -15.32 -6.95 -0.16
N LYS A 250 -14.51 -7.61 0.67
CA LYS A 250 -14.86 -8.03 2.03
C LYS A 250 -13.60 -8.27 2.86
N PHE A 251 -13.72 -8.12 4.19
CA PHE A 251 -12.71 -8.63 5.10
C PHE A 251 -12.76 -10.15 5.14
N SER A 252 -11.62 -10.82 4.92
CA SER A 252 -11.51 -12.29 5.06
C SER A 252 -11.69 -12.72 6.52
N ASP A 253 -11.98 -13.99 6.76
CA ASP A 253 -12.04 -14.53 8.13
C ASP A 253 -10.70 -14.46 8.86
N GLY A 254 -9.59 -14.40 8.12
CA GLY A 254 -8.23 -14.23 8.65
C GLY A 254 -7.77 -12.78 8.79
N TRP A 255 -8.65 -11.80 8.63
CA TRP A 255 -8.29 -10.38 8.74
C TRP A 255 -7.56 -10.05 10.04
N GLU A 256 -8.11 -10.44 11.18
CA GLU A 256 -7.52 -10.16 12.50
C GLU A 256 -6.14 -10.79 12.63
N ARG A 257 -5.97 -12.04 12.17
CA ARG A 257 -4.67 -12.74 12.19
C ARG A 257 -3.63 -12.00 11.36
N PHE A 258 -3.99 -11.51 10.18
CA PHE A 258 -3.12 -10.71 9.35
C PHE A 258 -2.71 -9.42 10.08
N ILE A 259 -3.65 -8.71 10.69
CA ILE A 259 -3.38 -7.47 11.43
C ILE A 259 -2.47 -7.74 12.64
N GLU A 260 -2.74 -8.80 13.41
CA GLU A 260 -1.86 -9.22 14.52
C GLU A 260 -0.44 -9.53 14.04
N ALA A 261 -0.30 -10.26 12.91
CA ALA A 261 1.01 -10.56 12.35
C ALA A 261 1.75 -9.31 11.87
N MET A 262 1.03 -8.32 11.32
CA MET A 262 1.59 -7.01 10.95
C MET A 262 2.03 -6.20 12.17
N ALA A 263 1.29 -6.25 13.27
CA ALA A 263 1.53 -5.46 14.47
C ALA A 263 2.69 -6.01 15.34
N ARG A 264 3.02 -7.30 15.22
CA ARG A 264 4.17 -7.88 15.95
C ARG A 264 5.47 -7.21 15.49
N ASP A 265 6.34 -6.85 16.43
CA ASP A 265 7.71 -6.44 16.13
C ASP A 265 8.47 -7.57 15.42
N SER A 266 9.22 -7.23 14.38
CA SER A 266 9.95 -8.18 13.53
C SER A 266 11.38 -8.32 14.01
#